data_a9f45d2ca9434e1a7da35a9291682cfb
#
_entry.id   a9f45d2ca9434e1a7da35a9291682cfb
#
_cell.length_a   1.000
_cell.length_b   1.000
_cell.length_c   1.000
_cell.angle_alpha   90.00
_cell.angle_beta   90.00
_cell.angle_gamma   90.00
#
_symmetry.space_group_name_H-M   'P 1'
#
loop_
_entity.id
_entity.type
_entity.pdbx_description
1 polymer ?
#
loop_
_entity_poly.entity_id
_entity_poly.type
_entity_poly.pdbx_seq_one_letter_code
_entity_poly.pdbx_strand_id
1 'polypeptide(L)'
;MKHLQIIILALLVPILANSQQTIEGSITHDGLERSYILYVPEKYTPGTAVPLILNFHGYTSNNLEQMFYGDFRPIADTAGFIVVHPMGTIDQLGNPHWNVGWGASTVNDVGFTAALIDSLSATYTIDAERIYSTGMSNGGFFSYRLACDLSDRIAAIASVTGTMNINQTATCNPSHPMPVMEIHGTADETVAYDGNFFFASTPTVVAWWADRNECDTPPTITAMEDTDSADGCTAEHHVYINGNSGSSVEHYKIIGGQHTWPGSAFGGVGTNQDIDASKEIWRFFSKYDIHGLINPTSISASPLSAHLNVYPNPANNFVIIDWPFVDVGEFSLHATLGTEVLKGNLVSGKNEIDCSALSPGIYFFSAGYAKQFTAVVVIQGNN
;
A
#
# COMPACT_ATOMS: atom_id res chain seq x y z
N MET A 1 -36.16 11.82 -61.92
CA MET A 1 -35.81 11.15 -60.60
C MET A 1 -34.50 11.74 -60.16
N LYS A 2 -34.50 12.56 -59.08
CA LYS A 2 -33.26 13.16 -58.51
C LYS A 2 -32.76 12.24 -57.44
N HIS A 3 -31.56 11.67 -57.58
CA HIS A 3 -30.89 10.86 -56.58
C HIS A 3 -30.32 11.79 -55.50
N LEU A 4 -30.85 11.67 -54.28
CA LEU A 4 -30.33 12.31 -53.08
C LEU A 4 -29.15 11.46 -52.53
N GLN A 5 -27.94 11.96 -52.71
CA GLN A 5 -26.76 11.35 -52.06
C GLN A 5 -26.70 11.83 -50.64
N ILE A 6 -26.89 10.91 -49.66
CA ILE A 6 -26.67 11.16 -48.25
C ILE A 6 -25.17 10.95 -47.97
N ILE A 7 -24.45 12.02 -47.68
CA ILE A 7 -23.06 11.97 -47.21
C ILE A 7 -23.12 11.75 -45.70
N ILE A 8 -22.77 10.53 -45.26
CA ILE A 8 -22.58 10.24 -43.83
C ILE A 8 -21.18 10.75 -43.44
N LEU A 9 -21.13 11.86 -42.71
CA LEU A 9 -19.90 12.39 -42.12
C LEU A 9 -19.62 11.58 -40.85
N ALA A 10 -18.72 10.60 -40.93
CA ALA A 10 -18.24 9.88 -39.75
C ALA A 10 -17.37 10.83 -38.92
N LEU A 11 -17.90 11.30 -37.79
CA LEU A 11 -17.11 11.98 -36.78
C LEU A 11 -16.14 10.94 -36.13
N LEU A 12 -14.89 10.97 -36.57
CA LEU A 12 -13.78 10.30 -35.83
C LEU A 12 -13.58 11.10 -34.54
N VAL A 13 -14.14 10.59 -33.44
CA VAL A 13 -13.74 11.01 -32.09
C VAL A 13 -12.39 10.37 -31.85
N PRO A 14 -11.31 11.14 -31.64
CA PRO A 14 -10.04 10.56 -31.26
C PRO A 14 -10.22 9.91 -29.88
N ILE A 15 -10.11 8.59 -29.81
CA ILE A 15 -9.93 7.88 -28.55
C ILE A 15 -8.50 8.25 -28.11
N LEU A 16 -8.37 9.20 -27.16
CA LEU A 16 -7.13 9.46 -26.46
C LEU A 16 -6.86 8.22 -25.62
N ALA A 17 -6.03 7.32 -26.13
CA ALA A 17 -5.48 6.25 -25.33
C ALA A 17 -4.57 6.93 -24.27
N ASN A 18 -4.98 6.90 -23.02
CA ASN A 18 -4.10 7.27 -21.91
C ASN A 18 -2.99 6.21 -21.86
N SER A 19 -1.76 6.60 -22.12
CA SER A 19 -0.59 5.78 -21.83
C SER A 19 -0.05 6.18 -20.47
N GLN A 20 0.56 5.24 -19.77
CA GLN A 20 1.34 5.54 -18.55
C GLN A 20 2.33 6.68 -18.84
N GLN A 21 2.49 7.60 -17.89
CA GLN A 21 3.33 8.78 -18.08
C GLN A 21 4.27 8.95 -16.89
N THR A 22 5.56 9.14 -17.19
CA THR A 22 6.54 9.67 -16.22
C THR A 22 6.80 11.12 -16.58
N ILE A 23 6.50 12.04 -15.66
CA ILE A 23 6.51 13.48 -15.89
C ILE A 23 7.46 14.12 -14.89
N GLU A 24 8.43 14.87 -15.39
CA GLU A 24 9.24 15.77 -14.57
C GLU A 24 8.49 17.10 -14.40
N GLY A 25 8.40 17.58 -13.17
CA GLY A 25 7.74 18.82 -12.85
C GLY A 25 8.44 19.58 -11.72
N SER A 26 8.03 20.82 -11.52
CA SER A 26 8.48 21.63 -10.40
C SER A 26 7.38 22.56 -9.89
N ILE A 27 7.50 22.97 -8.61
CA ILE A 27 6.71 24.05 -8.02
C ILE A 27 7.65 25.01 -7.28
N THR A 28 7.27 26.26 -7.17
CA THR A 28 7.97 27.22 -6.32
C THR A 28 7.34 27.21 -4.94
N HIS A 29 8.14 26.95 -3.88
CA HIS A 29 7.72 27.03 -2.50
C HIS A 29 8.78 27.80 -1.67
N ASP A 30 8.35 28.78 -0.91
CA ASP A 30 9.22 29.68 -0.12
C ASP A 30 10.39 30.28 -0.93
N GLY A 31 10.13 30.59 -2.22
CA GLY A 31 11.13 31.16 -3.13
C GLY A 31 12.14 30.16 -3.71
N LEU A 32 12.00 28.87 -3.39
CA LEU A 32 12.82 27.78 -3.92
C LEU A 32 12.04 27.03 -5.00
N GLU A 33 12.69 26.75 -6.12
CA GLU A 33 12.18 25.83 -7.11
C GLU A 33 12.42 24.39 -6.61
N ARG A 34 11.33 23.60 -6.51
CA ARG A 34 11.35 22.23 -5.98
C ARG A 34 10.83 21.28 -7.05
N SER A 35 11.72 20.45 -7.55
CA SER A 35 11.39 19.47 -8.60
C SER A 35 10.80 18.18 -8.04
N TYR A 36 10.11 17.45 -8.91
CA TYR A 36 9.58 16.12 -8.63
C TYR A 36 9.50 15.30 -9.91
N ILE A 37 9.42 13.97 -9.76
CA ILE A 37 9.04 13.03 -10.82
C ILE A 37 7.67 12.47 -10.45
N LEU A 38 6.72 12.56 -11.36
CA LEU A 38 5.36 12.05 -11.21
C LEU A 38 5.16 10.85 -12.13
N TYR A 39 4.59 9.78 -11.60
CA TYR A 39 4.12 8.64 -12.38
C TYR A 39 2.60 8.58 -12.37
N VAL A 40 2.00 8.68 -13.55
CA VAL A 40 0.55 8.55 -13.78
C VAL A 40 0.31 7.22 -14.49
N PRO A 41 -0.42 6.26 -13.88
CA PRO A 41 -0.66 4.96 -14.49
C PRO A 41 -1.61 5.03 -15.68
N GLU A 42 -1.53 4.05 -16.57
CA GLU A 42 -2.43 3.94 -17.74
C GLU A 42 -3.92 3.92 -17.35
N LYS A 43 -4.23 3.32 -16.18
CA LYS A 43 -5.61 3.25 -15.67
C LYS A 43 -6.18 4.58 -15.19
N TYR A 44 -5.36 5.62 -15.03
CA TYR A 44 -5.87 6.90 -14.55
C TYR A 44 -6.87 7.48 -15.56
N THR A 45 -8.04 7.86 -15.06
CA THR A 45 -9.07 8.52 -15.86
C THR A 45 -9.41 9.86 -15.21
N PRO A 46 -9.23 10.99 -15.92
CA PRO A 46 -9.64 12.29 -15.41
C PRO A 46 -11.09 12.31 -14.94
N GLY A 47 -11.33 12.86 -13.76
CA GLY A 47 -12.65 12.89 -13.12
C GLY A 47 -12.94 11.69 -12.19
N THR A 48 -12.10 10.66 -12.20
CA THR A 48 -12.16 9.57 -11.23
C THR A 48 -11.07 9.78 -10.17
N ALA A 49 -11.47 9.92 -8.91
CA ALA A 49 -10.54 10.16 -7.81
C ALA A 49 -9.64 8.93 -7.55
N VAL A 50 -8.34 9.16 -7.46
CA VAL A 50 -7.33 8.11 -7.24
C VAL A 50 -6.41 8.46 -6.06
N PRO A 51 -5.90 7.47 -5.33
CA PRO A 51 -4.91 7.70 -4.27
C PRO A 51 -3.63 8.34 -4.79
N LEU A 52 -2.92 9.06 -3.90
CA LEU A 52 -1.59 9.62 -4.13
C LEU A 52 -0.58 9.02 -3.15
N ILE A 53 0.55 8.52 -3.65
CA ILE A 53 1.70 8.13 -2.83
C ILE A 53 2.82 9.15 -3.02
N LEU A 54 3.30 9.71 -1.91
CA LEU A 54 4.49 10.54 -1.82
C LEU A 54 5.65 9.61 -1.41
N ASN A 55 6.66 9.44 -2.29
CA ASN A 55 7.78 8.52 -2.07
C ASN A 55 9.10 9.31 -1.99
N PHE A 56 9.62 9.47 -0.77
CA PHE A 56 10.75 10.35 -0.45
C PHE A 56 12.08 9.61 -0.45
N HIS A 57 13.10 10.17 -1.12
CA HIS A 57 14.44 9.60 -1.19
C HIS A 57 15.23 9.74 0.12
N GLY A 58 16.26 8.92 0.28
CA GLY A 58 17.21 8.99 1.39
C GLY A 58 18.19 10.17 1.28
N TYR A 59 18.95 10.40 2.35
CA TYR A 59 20.05 11.38 2.37
C TYR A 59 21.07 11.03 1.29
N THR A 60 21.61 12.02 0.58
CA THR A 60 22.54 11.90 -0.56
C THR A 60 21.94 11.33 -1.85
N SER A 61 20.74 10.77 -1.82
CA SER A 61 20.02 10.23 -2.97
C SER A 61 19.17 11.30 -3.67
N ASN A 62 18.35 10.92 -4.63
CA ASN A 62 17.52 11.80 -5.43
C ASN A 62 16.19 11.12 -5.81
N ASN A 63 15.29 11.89 -6.40
CA ASN A 63 13.97 11.44 -6.81
C ASN A 63 14.00 10.33 -7.87
N LEU A 64 14.97 10.35 -8.79
CA LEU A 64 15.12 9.33 -9.84
C LEU A 64 15.60 8.00 -9.25
N GLU A 65 16.59 8.02 -8.37
CA GLU A 65 17.07 6.83 -7.67
C GLU A 65 15.96 6.20 -6.84
N GLN A 66 15.20 7.02 -6.09
CA GLN A 66 14.08 6.53 -5.28
C GLN A 66 12.98 5.90 -6.13
N MET A 67 12.70 6.44 -7.32
CA MET A 67 11.70 5.87 -8.24
C MET A 67 12.08 4.44 -8.67
N PHE A 68 13.38 4.13 -8.81
CA PHE A 68 13.84 2.78 -9.17
C PHE A 68 14.08 1.89 -7.96
N TYR A 69 14.53 2.47 -6.84
CA TYR A 69 14.90 1.71 -5.66
C TYR A 69 13.66 1.23 -4.89
N GLY A 70 12.67 2.10 -4.72
CA GLY A 70 11.34 1.81 -4.19
C GLY A 70 10.29 1.93 -5.28
N ASP A 71 10.31 1.00 -6.26
CA ASP A 71 9.48 1.09 -7.45
C ASP A 71 8.02 0.72 -7.17
N PHE A 72 7.12 1.70 -7.30
CA PHE A 72 5.68 1.52 -7.20
C PHE A 72 4.97 1.45 -8.56
N ARG A 73 5.65 1.71 -9.67
CA ARG A 73 5.02 1.86 -10.98
C ARG A 73 4.23 0.62 -11.43
N PRO A 74 4.77 -0.62 -11.35
CA PRO A 74 4.01 -1.81 -11.72
C PRO A 74 2.77 -2.02 -10.85
N ILE A 75 2.83 -1.58 -9.57
CA ILE A 75 1.70 -1.67 -8.64
C ILE A 75 0.67 -0.59 -8.99
N ALA A 76 1.11 0.64 -9.29
CA ALA A 76 0.25 1.74 -9.72
C ALA A 76 -0.55 1.40 -10.98
N ASP A 77 0.07 0.73 -11.96
CA ASP A 77 -0.59 0.30 -13.20
C ASP A 77 -1.71 -0.70 -12.95
N THR A 78 -1.58 -1.54 -11.93
CA THR A 78 -2.60 -2.54 -11.59
C THR A 78 -3.63 -2.00 -10.60
N ALA A 79 -3.22 -1.19 -9.64
CA ALA A 79 -4.07 -0.71 -8.55
C ALA A 79 -4.72 0.66 -8.80
N GLY A 80 -4.18 1.47 -9.74
CA GLY A 80 -4.78 2.73 -10.16
C GLY A 80 -4.53 3.90 -9.19
N PHE A 81 -3.30 4.09 -8.71
CA PHE A 81 -2.89 5.25 -7.91
C PHE A 81 -1.77 6.04 -8.58
N ILE A 82 -1.63 7.31 -8.23
CA ILE A 82 -0.54 8.18 -8.71
C ILE A 82 0.61 8.14 -7.70
N VAL A 83 1.86 8.14 -8.18
CA VAL A 83 3.06 8.22 -7.33
C VAL A 83 3.84 9.48 -7.68
N VAL A 84 4.27 10.23 -6.68
CA VAL A 84 5.19 11.34 -6.85
C VAL A 84 6.47 11.09 -6.05
N HIS A 85 7.61 11.36 -6.68
CA HIS A 85 8.94 11.31 -6.11
C HIS A 85 9.49 12.74 -6.04
N PRO A 86 9.30 13.44 -4.90
CA PRO A 86 9.80 14.80 -4.76
C PRO A 86 11.31 14.81 -4.58
N MET A 87 11.96 15.95 -4.89
CA MET A 87 13.39 16.20 -4.68
C MET A 87 13.61 17.06 -3.45
N GLY A 88 14.46 16.58 -2.54
CA GLY A 88 14.92 17.31 -1.36
C GLY A 88 15.81 18.49 -1.74
N THR A 89 16.05 19.39 -0.79
CA THR A 89 16.99 20.50 -0.96
C THR A 89 18.41 20.06 -0.67
N ILE A 90 19.37 20.85 -1.12
CA ILE A 90 20.79 20.61 -0.86
C ILE A 90 21.15 21.22 0.49
N ASP A 91 21.79 20.45 1.36
CA ASP A 91 22.29 20.91 2.66
C ASP A 91 23.63 21.68 2.54
N GLN A 92 24.17 22.10 3.66
CA GLN A 92 25.45 22.82 3.71
C GLN A 92 26.67 21.96 3.32
N LEU A 93 26.51 20.63 3.28
CA LEU A 93 27.54 19.69 2.87
C LEU A 93 27.43 19.34 1.37
N GLY A 94 26.42 19.89 0.68
CA GLY A 94 26.18 19.65 -0.74
C GLY A 94 25.31 18.41 -1.02
N ASN A 95 24.62 17.88 -0.02
CA ASN A 95 23.83 16.65 -0.15
C ASN A 95 22.33 16.93 -0.19
N PRO A 96 21.58 16.24 -1.08
CA PRO A 96 20.13 16.25 -1.04
C PRO A 96 19.61 15.67 0.27
N HIS A 97 18.61 16.34 0.88
CA HIS A 97 18.05 15.94 2.16
C HIS A 97 16.63 16.46 2.37
N TRP A 98 15.97 15.89 3.36
CA TRP A 98 14.71 16.35 3.95
C TRP A 98 15.00 16.90 5.34
N ASN A 99 14.40 18.03 5.68
CA ASN A 99 14.44 18.57 7.02
C ASN A 99 13.56 17.72 7.95
N VAL A 100 14.18 16.84 8.70
CA VAL A 100 13.53 15.96 9.69
C VAL A 100 13.65 16.49 11.14
N GLY A 101 14.07 17.73 11.29
CA GLY A 101 14.29 18.34 12.60
C GLY A 101 15.67 18.14 13.18
N TRP A 102 16.64 17.64 12.38
CA TRP A 102 18.05 17.56 12.76
C TRP A 102 18.82 18.80 12.30
N GLY A 103 19.65 19.31 13.20
CA GLY A 103 20.66 20.30 12.84
C GLY A 103 20.13 21.66 12.39
N ALA A 104 20.82 22.27 11.44
CA ALA A 104 20.65 23.66 11.04
C ALA A 104 19.70 23.87 9.84
N SER A 105 19.06 22.85 9.32
CA SER A 105 18.14 23.01 8.19
C SER A 105 16.90 23.78 8.64
N THR A 106 16.62 24.90 7.98
CA THR A 106 15.41 25.73 8.20
C THR A 106 14.41 25.59 7.05
N VAL A 107 14.66 24.68 6.11
CA VAL A 107 13.80 24.47 4.95
C VAL A 107 12.45 23.94 5.41
N ASN A 108 11.38 24.53 4.90
CA ASN A 108 10.01 24.14 5.19
C ASN A 108 9.53 23.01 4.25
N ASP A 109 10.08 21.81 4.42
CA ASP A 109 9.72 20.65 3.59
C ASP A 109 8.29 20.14 3.84
N VAL A 110 7.75 20.33 5.05
CA VAL A 110 6.34 20.03 5.36
C VAL A 110 5.42 20.92 4.55
N GLY A 111 5.67 22.26 4.56
CA GLY A 111 4.92 23.21 3.74
C GLY A 111 5.06 22.96 2.24
N PHE A 112 6.27 22.59 1.78
CA PHE A 112 6.48 22.17 0.39
C PHE A 112 5.62 20.95 0.05
N THR A 113 5.56 19.94 0.91
CA THR A 113 4.76 18.74 0.69
C THR A 113 3.27 19.08 0.57
N ALA A 114 2.74 19.95 1.46
CA ALA A 114 1.37 20.43 1.37
C ALA A 114 1.11 21.16 0.04
N ALA A 115 2.01 22.07 -0.37
CA ALA A 115 1.89 22.81 -1.63
C ALA A 115 1.98 21.87 -2.85
N LEU A 116 2.80 20.82 -2.80
CA LEU A 116 2.89 19.81 -3.86
C LEU A 116 1.59 19.02 -3.98
N ILE A 117 1.01 18.58 -2.87
CA ILE A 117 -0.30 17.92 -2.87
C ILE A 117 -1.36 18.83 -3.51
N ASP A 118 -1.41 20.10 -3.15
CA ASP A 118 -2.36 21.06 -3.71
C ASP A 118 -2.16 21.27 -5.22
N SER A 119 -0.92 21.41 -5.66
CA SER A 119 -0.56 21.55 -7.07
C SER A 119 -0.96 20.33 -7.90
N LEU A 120 -0.70 19.12 -7.39
CA LEU A 120 -1.09 17.88 -8.06
C LEU A 120 -2.61 17.71 -8.07
N SER A 121 -3.31 18.04 -6.99
CA SER A 121 -4.77 17.98 -6.90
C SER A 121 -5.48 18.99 -7.81
N ALA A 122 -4.83 20.10 -8.14
CA ALA A 122 -5.35 21.05 -9.14
C ALA A 122 -5.27 20.52 -10.59
N THR A 123 -4.38 19.57 -10.85
CA THR A 123 -4.13 19.02 -12.20
C THR A 123 -4.76 17.63 -12.38
N TYR A 124 -4.72 16.80 -11.34
CA TYR A 124 -5.20 15.44 -11.33
C TYR A 124 -6.34 15.29 -10.32
N THR A 125 -7.26 14.37 -10.60
CA THR A 125 -8.35 14.05 -9.66
C THR A 125 -7.80 13.13 -8.55
N ILE A 126 -7.11 13.75 -7.58
CA ILE A 126 -6.58 13.04 -6.40
C ILE A 126 -7.70 12.85 -5.38
N ASP A 127 -7.75 11.68 -4.77
CA ASP A 127 -8.58 11.41 -3.61
C ASP A 127 -7.93 12.03 -2.37
N ALA A 128 -8.47 13.13 -1.89
CA ALA A 128 -7.92 13.86 -0.76
C ALA A 128 -7.95 13.07 0.56
N GLU A 129 -8.75 12.02 0.65
CA GLU A 129 -8.82 11.16 1.82
C GLU A 129 -7.80 10.01 1.76
N ARG A 130 -7.18 9.77 0.60
CA ARG A 130 -6.21 8.68 0.38
C ARG A 130 -4.87 9.17 -0.14
N ILE A 131 -4.21 9.99 0.67
CA ILE A 131 -2.85 10.47 0.43
C ILE A 131 -1.91 9.82 1.44
N TYR A 132 -0.85 9.21 0.96
CA TYR A 132 0.06 8.41 1.76
C TYR A 132 1.49 8.89 1.62
N SER A 133 2.28 8.69 2.67
CA SER A 133 3.70 9.05 2.67
C SER A 133 4.56 7.82 2.94
N THR A 134 5.58 7.64 2.11
CA THR A 134 6.63 6.63 2.32
C THR A 134 7.98 7.18 1.89
N GLY A 135 9.03 6.51 2.30
CA GLY A 135 10.38 6.84 1.89
C GLY A 135 11.42 5.99 2.58
N MET A 136 12.65 6.12 2.11
CA MET A 136 13.80 5.40 2.64
C MET A 136 14.66 6.29 3.53
N SER A 137 15.18 5.76 4.63
CA SER A 137 16.20 6.44 5.45
C SER A 137 15.73 7.85 5.86
N ASN A 138 16.41 8.91 5.47
CA ASN A 138 15.99 10.31 5.70
C ASN A 138 14.55 10.57 5.17
N GLY A 139 14.13 9.93 4.05
CA GLY A 139 12.74 9.97 3.56
C GLY A 139 11.76 9.23 4.48
N GLY A 140 12.18 8.16 5.13
CA GLY A 140 11.42 7.45 6.15
C GLY A 140 11.22 8.30 7.41
N PHE A 141 12.30 8.92 7.92
CA PHE A 141 12.21 9.92 8.99
C PHE A 141 11.27 11.08 8.64
N PHE A 142 11.30 11.51 7.37
CA PHE A 142 10.43 12.57 6.90
C PHE A 142 8.97 12.13 6.84
N SER A 143 8.69 10.88 6.49
CA SER A 143 7.34 10.31 6.56
C SER A 143 6.80 10.32 7.99
N TYR A 144 7.61 9.97 9.00
CA TYR A 144 7.23 10.15 10.40
C TYR A 144 6.99 11.61 10.78
N ARG A 145 7.77 12.53 10.24
CA ARG A 145 7.52 13.96 10.44
C ARG A 145 6.19 14.40 9.85
N LEU A 146 5.86 13.95 8.64
CA LEU A 146 4.56 14.24 8.01
C LEU A 146 3.39 13.63 8.79
N ALA A 147 3.56 12.44 9.37
CA ALA A 147 2.56 11.84 10.26
C ALA A 147 2.24 12.72 11.49
N CYS A 148 3.22 13.50 11.97
CA CYS A 148 3.03 14.41 13.09
C CYS A 148 2.53 15.79 12.66
N ASP A 149 3.15 16.36 11.61
CA ASP A 149 3.04 17.80 11.28
C ASP A 149 2.06 18.06 10.12
N LEU A 150 1.65 17.04 9.37
CA LEU A 150 0.73 17.12 8.23
C LEU A 150 -0.35 16.02 8.27
N SER A 151 -0.70 15.57 9.46
CA SER A 151 -1.65 14.47 9.66
C SER A 151 -3.07 14.76 9.19
N ASP A 152 -3.43 16.01 8.99
CA ASP A 152 -4.70 16.41 8.38
C ASP A 152 -4.79 16.15 6.87
N ARG A 153 -3.69 15.76 6.24
CA ARG A 153 -3.59 15.47 4.82
C ARG A 153 -3.09 14.04 4.53
N ILE A 154 -2.41 13.41 5.47
CA ILE A 154 -1.78 12.09 5.31
C ILE A 154 -2.61 11.01 6.01
N ALA A 155 -3.12 10.05 5.25
CA ALA A 155 -3.98 8.98 5.75
C ALA A 155 -3.21 7.82 6.42
N ALA A 156 -2.01 7.51 5.96
CA ALA A 156 -1.13 6.51 6.54
C ALA A 156 0.33 6.75 6.10
N ILE A 157 1.27 6.24 6.87
CA ILE A 157 2.69 6.30 6.52
C ILE A 157 3.34 4.92 6.51
N ALA A 158 4.42 4.81 5.70
CA ALA A 158 5.34 3.68 5.77
C ALA A 158 6.78 4.20 5.72
N SER A 159 7.62 3.73 6.63
CA SER A 159 9.03 4.07 6.66
C SER A 159 9.87 2.84 6.35
N VAL A 160 10.86 2.99 5.48
CA VAL A 160 11.84 1.94 5.19
C VAL A 160 13.20 2.42 5.67
N THR A 161 13.79 1.70 6.64
CA THR A 161 15.08 2.01 7.27
C THR A 161 15.19 3.44 7.83
N GLY A 162 14.04 4.05 8.15
CA GLY A 162 13.95 5.31 8.88
C GLY A 162 13.40 5.06 10.27
N THR A 163 13.35 6.09 11.12
CA THR A 163 12.74 6.03 12.45
C THR A 163 12.38 7.46 12.91
N MET A 164 12.09 7.67 14.17
CA MET A 164 11.77 9.00 14.72
C MET A 164 12.98 9.60 15.45
N ASN A 165 13.10 10.93 15.40
CA ASN A 165 14.05 11.65 16.26
C ASN A 165 13.76 11.37 17.73
N ILE A 166 14.81 11.36 18.57
CA ILE A 166 14.70 11.01 19.99
C ILE A 166 13.66 11.84 20.75
N ASN A 167 13.42 13.11 20.37
CA ASN A 167 12.49 14.01 21.03
C ASN A 167 11.16 14.17 20.25
N GLN A 168 11.00 13.55 19.11
CA GLN A 168 9.82 13.77 18.25
C GLN A 168 8.55 13.22 18.89
N THR A 169 8.62 12.10 19.61
CA THR A 169 7.48 11.50 20.30
C THR A 169 6.85 12.44 21.35
N ALA A 170 7.64 13.36 21.92
CA ALA A 170 7.14 14.32 22.90
C ALA A 170 6.29 15.44 22.31
N THR A 171 6.45 15.73 21.02
CA THR A 171 5.76 16.82 20.32
C THR A 171 4.80 16.34 19.23
N CYS A 172 4.89 15.08 18.82
CA CYS A 172 4.06 14.49 17.79
C CYS A 172 2.60 14.35 18.27
N ASN A 173 1.69 15.02 17.59
CA ASN A 173 0.27 14.99 17.93
C ASN A 173 -0.60 14.95 16.66
N PRO A 174 -0.67 13.79 15.96
CA PRO A 174 -1.49 13.66 14.78
C PRO A 174 -2.96 13.94 15.06
N SER A 175 -3.68 14.45 14.07
CA SER A 175 -5.10 14.83 14.15
C SER A 175 -6.05 13.64 14.17
N HIS A 176 -5.56 12.46 13.80
CA HIS A 176 -6.29 11.20 13.80
C HIS A 176 -5.36 10.03 14.19
N PRO A 177 -5.89 8.86 14.59
CA PRO A 177 -5.09 7.64 14.74
C PRO A 177 -4.40 7.32 13.43
N MET A 178 -3.05 7.39 13.40
CA MET A 178 -2.25 7.27 12.19
C MET A 178 -1.84 5.81 11.98
N PRO A 179 -2.31 5.14 10.92
CA PRO A 179 -1.77 3.84 10.54
C PRO A 179 -0.29 3.97 10.14
N VAL A 180 0.56 3.11 10.71
CA VAL A 180 2.01 3.17 10.52
C VAL A 180 2.56 1.81 10.13
N MET A 181 3.40 1.76 9.09
CA MET A 181 4.24 0.62 8.76
C MET A 181 5.71 0.99 8.90
N GLU A 182 6.49 0.13 9.53
CA GLU A 182 7.94 0.24 9.62
C GLU A 182 8.60 -1.01 9.04
N ILE A 183 9.56 -0.84 8.14
CA ILE A 183 10.35 -1.93 7.54
C ILE A 183 11.81 -1.64 7.84
N HIS A 184 12.49 -2.51 8.65
CA HIS A 184 13.82 -2.18 9.13
C HIS A 184 14.71 -3.41 9.31
N GLY A 185 15.97 -3.29 8.87
CA GLY A 185 17.00 -4.32 9.03
C GLY A 185 17.64 -4.32 10.43
N THR A 186 17.77 -5.49 11.04
CA THR A 186 18.42 -5.60 12.38
C THR A 186 19.93 -5.41 12.33
N ALA A 187 20.56 -5.54 11.15
CA ALA A 187 21.97 -5.30 10.92
C ALA A 187 22.24 -3.97 10.19
N ASP A 188 21.28 -3.04 10.22
CA ASP A 188 21.43 -1.71 9.65
C ASP A 188 22.48 -0.91 10.44
N GLU A 189 23.63 -0.65 9.81
CA GLU A 189 24.73 0.12 10.41
C GLU A 189 24.58 1.64 10.17
N THR A 190 23.69 2.06 9.26
CA THR A 190 23.45 3.47 8.92
C THR A 190 22.40 4.09 9.84
N VAL A 191 21.25 3.44 9.95
CA VAL A 191 20.20 3.78 10.92
C VAL A 191 20.01 2.58 11.82
N ALA A 192 20.82 2.52 12.90
CA ALA A 192 20.87 1.39 13.81
C ALA A 192 19.48 1.01 14.34
N TYR A 193 19.10 -0.27 14.19
CA TYR A 193 17.81 -0.81 14.64
C TYR A 193 17.53 -0.49 16.12
N ASP A 194 18.58 -0.56 16.96
CA ASP A 194 18.49 -0.28 18.38
C ASP A 194 18.56 1.21 18.72
N GLY A 195 18.56 2.08 17.68
CA GLY A 195 18.64 3.53 17.87
C GLY A 195 20.02 4.03 18.31
N ASN A 196 20.10 5.32 18.56
CA ASN A 196 21.29 5.98 19.07
C ASN A 196 20.96 7.31 19.77
N PHE A 197 21.94 8.18 19.97
CA PHE A 197 21.74 9.48 20.59
C PHE A 197 20.84 10.45 19.79
N PHE A 198 20.72 10.26 18.47
CA PHE A 198 19.96 11.16 17.59
C PHE A 198 18.54 10.69 17.31
N PHE A 199 18.31 9.38 17.32
CA PHE A 199 17.02 8.79 16.98
C PHE A 199 16.69 7.58 17.85
N ALA A 200 15.39 7.37 18.04
CA ALA A 200 14.84 6.28 18.81
C ALA A 200 15.05 4.91 18.11
N SER A 201 15.12 3.84 18.91
CA SER A 201 15.15 2.48 18.35
C SER A 201 13.85 2.16 17.60
N THR A 202 13.94 1.36 16.55
CA THR A 202 12.78 0.87 15.81
C THR A 202 11.72 0.22 16.70
N PRO A 203 12.06 -0.69 17.64
CA PRO A 203 11.06 -1.25 18.54
C PRO A 203 10.36 -0.20 19.42
N THR A 204 11.09 0.84 19.85
CA THR A 204 10.50 1.93 20.66
C THR A 204 9.51 2.74 19.84
N VAL A 205 9.83 3.06 18.60
CA VAL A 205 8.94 3.83 17.70
C VAL A 205 7.68 3.03 17.36
N VAL A 206 7.84 1.75 17.01
CA VAL A 206 6.72 0.85 16.73
C VAL A 206 5.78 0.74 17.94
N ALA A 207 6.34 0.50 19.13
CA ALA A 207 5.56 0.40 20.36
C ALA A 207 4.86 1.73 20.71
N TRP A 208 5.53 2.87 20.51
CA TRP A 208 4.95 4.20 20.73
C TRP A 208 3.74 4.47 19.83
N TRP A 209 3.82 4.12 18.54
CA TRP A 209 2.69 4.26 17.63
C TRP A 209 1.56 3.29 17.95
N ALA A 210 1.88 2.04 18.36
CA ALA A 210 0.87 1.07 18.78
C ALA A 210 0.11 1.56 20.03
N ASP A 211 0.82 2.09 21.03
CA ASP A 211 0.24 2.68 22.24
C ASP A 211 -0.62 3.92 21.91
N ARG A 212 -0.09 4.83 21.09
CA ARG A 212 -0.80 6.04 20.69
C ARG A 212 -2.08 5.76 19.92
N ASN A 213 -2.09 4.76 19.08
CA ASN A 213 -3.26 4.30 18.34
C ASN A 213 -4.20 3.42 19.18
N GLU A 214 -3.81 3.08 20.42
CA GLU A 214 -4.52 2.17 21.31
C GLU A 214 -4.71 0.77 20.68
N CYS A 215 -3.69 0.28 19.97
CA CYS A 215 -3.70 -1.05 19.39
C CYS A 215 -3.58 -2.15 20.46
N ASP A 216 -4.08 -3.34 20.14
CA ASP A 216 -3.87 -4.53 20.97
C ASP A 216 -2.41 -4.89 21.08
N THR A 217 -1.99 -5.28 22.31
CA THR A 217 -0.63 -5.76 22.62
C THR A 217 -0.69 -7.09 23.37
N PRO A 218 0.23 -8.04 23.13
CA PRO A 218 1.35 -8.00 22.19
C PRO A 218 0.90 -8.13 20.73
N PRO A 219 1.80 -7.85 19.74
CA PRO A 219 1.47 -8.04 18.33
C PRO A 219 1.32 -9.51 17.98
N THR A 220 0.60 -9.78 16.90
CA THR A 220 0.72 -11.06 16.21
C THR A 220 2.01 -11.07 15.41
N ILE A 221 2.84 -12.11 15.58
CA ILE A 221 4.11 -12.25 14.87
C ILE A 221 4.03 -13.45 13.94
N THR A 222 4.33 -13.22 12.67
CA THR A 222 4.38 -14.26 11.64
C THR A 222 5.75 -14.25 10.98
N ALA A 223 6.46 -15.38 10.99
CA ALA A 223 7.67 -15.54 10.21
C ALA A 223 7.29 -15.62 8.73
N MET A 224 7.96 -14.84 7.89
CA MET A 224 7.80 -14.93 6.43
C MET A 224 8.59 -16.13 5.92
N GLU A 225 8.17 -16.69 4.78
CA GLU A 225 8.91 -17.75 4.13
C GLU A 225 10.25 -17.21 3.60
N ASP A 226 11.35 -17.89 3.93
CA ASP A 226 12.68 -17.59 3.39
C ASP A 226 12.76 -18.12 1.96
N THR A 227 12.51 -17.24 1.00
CA THR A 227 12.45 -17.57 -0.43
C THR A 227 13.80 -17.41 -1.14
N ASP A 228 14.74 -16.66 -0.54
CA ASP A 228 16.11 -16.49 -1.02
C ASP A 228 17.12 -16.56 0.13
N SER A 229 17.46 -17.78 0.55
CA SER A 229 18.43 -18.00 1.63
C SER A 229 19.86 -17.47 1.31
N ALA A 230 20.11 -16.98 0.10
CA ALA A 230 21.40 -16.42 -0.30
C ALA A 230 21.51 -14.92 0.00
N ASP A 231 20.42 -14.23 0.31
CA ASP A 231 20.43 -12.80 0.63
C ASP A 231 20.97 -12.49 2.05
N GLY A 232 21.05 -13.52 2.91
CA GLY A 232 21.58 -13.44 4.27
C GLY A 232 20.62 -12.85 5.30
N CYS A 233 19.33 -12.77 4.97
CA CYS A 233 18.28 -12.20 5.81
C CYS A 233 17.07 -13.11 5.88
N THR A 234 16.21 -12.87 6.89
CA THR A 234 14.86 -13.42 6.98
C THR A 234 13.91 -12.31 7.47
N ALA A 235 12.62 -12.48 7.28
CA ALA A 235 11.65 -11.47 7.68
C ALA A 235 10.64 -12.01 8.69
N GLU A 236 10.29 -11.18 9.67
CA GLU A 236 9.14 -11.35 10.57
C GLU A 236 8.16 -10.20 10.35
N HIS A 237 6.88 -10.51 10.26
CA HIS A 237 5.80 -9.53 10.20
C HIS A 237 5.11 -9.43 11.57
N HIS A 238 5.23 -8.31 12.23
CA HIS A 238 4.61 -7.99 13.51
C HIS A 238 3.43 -7.06 13.26
N VAL A 239 2.23 -7.44 13.74
CA VAL A 239 0.99 -6.70 13.48
C VAL A 239 0.29 -6.38 14.79
N TYR A 240 0.14 -5.09 15.08
CA TYR A 240 -0.66 -4.53 16.15
C TYR A 240 -1.99 -4.05 15.55
N ILE A 241 -3.11 -4.67 15.92
CA ILE A 241 -4.45 -4.44 15.35
C ILE A 241 -5.37 -3.76 16.36
N ASN A 242 -6.60 -3.50 15.91
CA ASN A 242 -7.70 -2.98 16.71
C ASN A 242 -7.45 -1.59 17.33
N GLY A 243 -6.57 -0.80 16.73
CA GLY A 243 -6.39 0.58 17.13
C GLY A 243 -7.63 1.43 16.85
N ASN A 244 -7.68 2.61 17.44
CA ASN A 244 -8.75 3.58 17.22
C ASN A 244 -9.00 3.83 15.73
N SER A 245 -10.26 3.97 15.31
CA SER A 245 -10.69 4.04 13.90
C SER A 245 -10.24 2.83 13.05
N GLY A 246 -9.96 1.69 13.66
CA GLY A 246 -9.46 0.48 12.99
C GLY A 246 -8.01 0.59 12.52
N SER A 247 -7.25 1.57 13.01
CA SER A 247 -5.83 1.71 12.69
C SER A 247 -5.03 0.49 13.12
N SER A 248 -3.92 0.24 12.44
CA SER A 248 -2.93 -0.74 12.86
C SER A 248 -1.53 -0.17 12.79
N VAL A 249 -0.60 -0.83 13.51
CA VAL A 249 0.83 -0.63 13.34
C VAL A 249 1.44 -1.94 12.89
N GLU A 250 2.12 -1.93 11.76
CA GLU A 250 2.76 -3.11 11.18
C GLU A 250 4.28 -2.89 11.14
N HIS A 251 5.04 -3.92 11.51
CA HIS A 251 6.49 -3.87 11.44
C HIS A 251 7.03 -5.12 10.75
N TYR A 252 7.72 -4.92 9.63
CA TYR A 252 8.56 -5.93 9.02
C TYR A 252 9.97 -5.82 9.59
N LYS A 253 10.29 -6.75 10.49
CA LYS A 253 11.61 -6.87 11.07
C LYS A 253 12.47 -7.77 10.20
N ILE A 254 13.45 -7.18 9.52
CA ILE A 254 14.34 -7.91 8.62
C ILE A 254 15.57 -8.36 9.40
N ILE A 255 15.57 -9.61 9.81
CA ILE A 255 16.66 -10.22 10.62
C ILE A 255 17.88 -10.38 9.70
N GLY A 256 19.02 -9.78 10.09
CA GLY A 256 20.24 -9.73 9.27
C GLY A 256 20.19 -8.69 8.14
N GLY A 257 19.05 -8.07 7.91
CA GLY A 257 18.88 -7.03 6.88
C GLY A 257 19.70 -5.78 7.19
N GLN A 258 20.24 -5.17 6.14
CA GLN A 258 21.03 -3.95 6.19
C GLN A 258 20.20 -2.70 5.83
N HIS A 259 20.87 -1.58 5.52
CA HIS A 259 20.24 -0.32 5.13
C HIS A 259 19.74 -0.38 3.68
N THR A 260 18.70 -1.16 3.42
CA THR A 260 18.22 -1.46 2.06
C THR A 260 16.70 -1.43 1.97
N TRP A 261 16.17 -1.34 0.75
CA TRP A 261 14.74 -1.48 0.45
C TRP A 261 14.46 -2.95 0.09
N PRO A 262 13.76 -3.73 0.93
CA PRO A 262 13.46 -5.14 0.64
C PRO A 262 12.74 -5.33 -0.69
N GLY A 263 13.15 -6.37 -1.43
CA GLY A 263 12.65 -6.65 -2.78
C GLY A 263 13.30 -5.83 -3.88
N SER A 264 14.18 -4.86 -3.55
CA SER A 264 14.89 -4.09 -4.57
C SER A 264 15.98 -4.92 -5.25
N ALA A 265 16.04 -4.84 -6.58
CA ALA A 265 17.09 -5.49 -7.37
C ALA A 265 18.46 -4.78 -7.25
N PHE A 266 18.51 -3.60 -6.60
CA PHE A 266 19.71 -2.75 -6.54
C PHE A 266 20.41 -2.76 -5.18
N GLY A 267 19.90 -3.50 -4.19
CA GLY A 267 20.34 -3.38 -2.80
C GLY A 267 21.59 -4.21 -2.42
N GLY A 268 21.94 -5.25 -3.16
CA GLY A 268 23.08 -6.15 -2.83
C GLY A 268 22.83 -7.07 -1.62
N VAL A 269 23.90 -7.59 -1.01
CA VAL A 269 23.85 -8.49 0.16
C VAL A 269 23.20 -7.77 1.35
N GLY A 270 22.31 -8.46 2.07
CA GLY A 270 21.55 -7.88 3.18
C GLY A 270 20.30 -7.14 2.72
N THR A 271 19.96 -7.22 1.42
CA THR A 271 18.64 -6.80 0.89
C THR A 271 17.72 -8.00 0.85
N ASN A 272 16.79 -8.04 1.78
CA ASN A 272 15.83 -9.14 1.88
C ASN A 272 15.01 -9.28 0.60
N GLN A 273 14.89 -10.50 0.09
CA GLN A 273 14.12 -10.86 -1.10
C GLN A 273 12.86 -11.69 -0.76
N ASP A 274 12.59 -11.95 0.52
CA ASP A 274 11.38 -12.67 0.96
C ASP A 274 10.13 -11.83 0.84
N ILE A 275 10.29 -10.51 0.91
CA ILE A 275 9.21 -9.54 0.74
C ILE A 275 9.58 -8.49 -0.31
N ASP A 276 8.55 -7.94 -0.93
CA ASP A 276 8.65 -6.74 -1.77
C ASP A 276 8.05 -5.56 -0.98
N ALA A 277 8.90 -4.69 -0.43
CA ALA A 277 8.46 -3.60 0.43
C ALA A 277 7.45 -2.68 -0.27
N SER A 278 7.59 -2.41 -1.57
CA SER A 278 6.63 -1.58 -2.32
C SER A 278 5.24 -2.21 -2.37
N LYS A 279 5.16 -3.55 -2.54
CA LYS A 279 3.88 -4.28 -2.52
C LYS A 279 3.27 -4.30 -1.12
N GLU A 280 4.08 -4.55 -0.09
CA GLU A 280 3.60 -4.58 1.29
C GLU A 280 3.12 -3.21 1.75
N ILE A 281 3.82 -2.14 1.37
CA ILE A 281 3.41 -0.76 1.64
C ILE A 281 2.06 -0.45 0.96
N TRP A 282 1.89 -0.83 -0.31
CA TRP A 282 0.59 -0.63 -0.98
C TRP A 282 -0.51 -1.49 -0.36
N ARG A 283 -0.24 -2.77 -0.04
CA ARG A 283 -1.17 -3.65 0.69
C ARG A 283 -1.65 -2.99 1.99
N PHE A 284 -0.74 -2.33 2.69
CA PHE A 284 -1.04 -1.62 3.92
C PHE A 284 -1.85 -0.34 3.64
N PHE A 285 -1.38 0.54 2.78
CA PHE A 285 -2.02 1.83 2.47
C PHE A 285 -3.43 1.68 1.94
N SER A 286 -3.66 0.70 1.06
CA SER A 286 -4.98 0.48 0.44
C SER A 286 -6.10 0.15 1.42
N LYS A 287 -5.78 -0.13 2.69
CA LYS A 287 -6.74 -0.40 3.76
C LYS A 287 -7.30 0.86 4.42
N TYR A 288 -6.65 2.01 4.24
CA TYR A 288 -6.91 3.20 5.03
C TYR A 288 -7.25 4.41 4.18
N ASP A 289 -8.12 5.26 4.74
CA ASP A 289 -8.26 6.65 4.40
C ASP A 289 -7.97 7.52 5.64
N ILE A 290 -8.15 8.83 5.53
CA ILE A 290 -7.88 9.76 6.63
C ILE A 290 -8.81 9.58 7.84
N HIS A 291 -9.91 8.83 7.68
CA HIS A 291 -10.86 8.52 8.75
C HIS A 291 -10.55 7.18 9.45
N GLY A 292 -9.59 6.42 8.92
CA GLY A 292 -9.14 5.14 9.46
C GLY A 292 -9.29 3.99 8.48
N LEU A 293 -9.62 2.80 9.00
CA LEU A 293 -9.79 1.60 8.17
C LEU A 293 -10.99 1.78 7.23
N ILE A 294 -10.73 1.70 5.92
CA ILE A 294 -11.78 1.71 4.90
C ILE A 294 -12.62 0.45 5.11
N ASN A 295 -13.75 0.61 5.77
CA ASN A 295 -14.73 -0.44 5.77
C ASN A 295 -15.31 -0.54 4.35
N PRO A 296 -15.25 -1.68 3.68
CA PRO A 296 -16.04 -1.88 2.48
C PRO A 296 -17.49 -1.61 2.88
N THR A 297 -18.02 -0.48 2.44
CA THR A 297 -19.35 0.11 2.69
C THR A 297 -20.18 -0.59 3.76
N SER A 298 -20.52 0.15 4.80
CA SER A 298 -21.36 -0.23 5.92
C SER A 298 -22.60 -1.02 5.49
N ILE A 299 -22.49 -2.32 5.51
CA ILE A 299 -23.60 -3.17 5.88
C ILE A 299 -23.41 -3.39 7.38
N SER A 300 -24.41 -3.01 8.17
CA SER A 300 -24.50 -3.10 9.63
C SER A 300 -23.56 -4.15 10.22
N ALA A 301 -22.55 -3.72 10.99
CA ALA A 301 -21.59 -4.61 11.62
C ALA A 301 -22.29 -5.48 12.66
N SER A 302 -22.47 -6.73 12.32
CA SER A 302 -22.28 -7.82 13.29
C SER A 302 -20.84 -8.29 13.18
N PRO A 303 -20.16 -8.69 14.28
CA PRO A 303 -18.82 -9.25 14.21
C PRO A 303 -18.90 -10.61 13.52
N LEU A 304 -18.66 -10.63 12.23
CA LEU A 304 -18.69 -11.84 11.43
C LEU A 304 -17.26 -12.15 11.00
N SER A 305 -16.65 -13.08 11.74
CA SER A 305 -15.95 -14.14 11.04
C SER A 305 -16.99 -14.85 10.18
N ALA A 306 -17.35 -14.28 9.03
CA ALA A 306 -18.26 -14.92 8.09
C ALA A 306 -17.50 -16.04 7.40
N HIS A 307 -17.43 -17.18 8.08
CA HIS A 307 -17.17 -18.43 7.37
C HIS A 307 -18.34 -18.59 6.40
N LEU A 308 -18.11 -18.46 5.10
CA LEU A 308 -19.07 -18.89 4.11
C LEU A 308 -19.36 -20.36 4.35
N ASN A 309 -20.60 -20.66 4.68
CA ASN A 309 -21.04 -22.03 4.79
C ASN A 309 -21.14 -22.62 3.38
N VAL A 310 -20.22 -23.52 3.07
CA VAL A 310 -20.19 -24.29 1.83
C VAL A 310 -20.59 -25.73 2.18
N TYR A 311 -21.76 -26.17 1.73
CA TYR A 311 -22.27 -27.49 2.04
C TYR A 311 -23.12 -28.08 0.89
N PRO A 312 -23.20 -29.41 0.77
CA PRO A 312 -22.41 -30.40 1.49
C PRO A 312 -20.93 -30.27 1.11
N ASN A 313 -20.04 -30.57 2.07
CA ASN A 313 -18.59 -30.65 1.80
C ASN A 313 -18.03 -31.79 2.67
N PRO A 314 -17.66 -32.93 2.08
CA PRO A 314 -17.55 -33.24 0.62
C PRO A 314 -18.89 -33.21 -0.14
N ALA A 315 -18.82 -32.78 -1.41
CA ALA A 315 -19.93 -32.68 -2.33
C ALA A 315 -19.85 -33.70 -3.48
N ASN A 316 -20.99 -34.06 -4.04
CA ASN A 316 -21.05 -34.93 -5.24
C ASN A 316 -21.29 -34.09 -6.50
N ASN A 317 -22.50 -33.57 -6.66
CA ASN A 317 -22.89 -32.88 -7.90
C ASN A 317 -23.06 -31.35 -7.72
N PHE A 318 -23.29 -30.88 -6.49
CA PHE A 318 -23.50 -29.44 -6.21
C PHE A 318 -23.00 -29.09 -4.82
N VAL A 319 -22.71 -27.80 -4.65
CA VAL A 319 -22.49 -27.15 -3.35
C VAL A 319 -23.48 -26.00 -3.18
N ILE A 320 -23.92 -25.78 -1.96
CA ILE A 320 -24.75 -24.63 -1.58
C ILE A 320 -23.83 -23.63 -0.88
N ILE A 321 -23.90 -22.38 -1.34
CA ILE A 321 -23.24 -21.24 -0.72
C ILE A 321 -24.33 -20.35 -0.15
N ASP A 322 -24.30 -20.09 1.14
CA ASP A 322 -25.18 -19.12 1.78
C ASP A 322 -24.51 -17.73 1.71
N TRP A 323 -24.96 -16.93 0.74
CA TRP A 323 -24.37 -15.61 0.49
C TRP A 323 -25.11 -14.56 1.32
N PRO A 324 -24.49 -13.99 2.37
CA PRO A 324 -25.18 -13.12 3.31
C PRO A 324 -25.34 -11.68 2.83
N PHE A 325 -24.78 -11.32 1.67
CA PHE A 325 -24.74 -9.95 1.18
C PHE A 325 -25.88 -9.66 0.19
N VAL A 326 -26.36 -8.42 0.18
CA VAL A 326 -27.45 -7.97 -0.70
C VAL A 326 -26.94 -7.80 -2.13
N ASP A 327 -25.66 -7.42 -2.28
CA ASP A 327 -25.05 -7.23 -3.59
C ASP A 327 -24.65 -8.57 -4.24
N VAL A 328 -24.67 -8.59 -5.56
CA VAL A 328 -24.22 -9.74 -6.35
C VAL A 328 -22.72 -9.91 -6.16
N GLY A 329 -22.30 -11.09 -5.66
CA GLY A 329 -20.88 -11.45 -5.53
C GLY A 329 -20.43 -12.29 -6.70
N GLU A 330 -19.23 -12.07 -7.19
CA GLU A 330 -18.58 -13.00 -8.13
C GLU A 330 -17.87 -14.11 -7.36
N PHE A 331 -17.92 -15.36 -7.89
CA PHE A 331 -17.17 -16.46 -7.34
C PHE A 331 -16.33 -17.18 -8.41
N SER A 332 -15.28 -17.83 -7.98
CA SER A 332 -14.50 -18.76 -8.81
C SER A 332 -14.05 -19.98 -8.01
N LEU A 333 -14.01 -21.15 -8.68
CA LEU A 333 -13.36 -22.36 -8.20
C LEU A 333 -12.06 -22.61 -8.97
N HIS A 334 -11.00 -22.94 -8.24
CA HIS A 334 -9.71 -23.26 -8.81
C HIS A 334 -9.28 -24.68 -8.40
N ALA A 335 -8.69 -25.41 -9.34
CA ALA A 335 -8.00 -26.66 -9.05
C ALA A 335 -6.72 -26.39 -8.22
N THR A 336 -6.15 -27.43 -7.63
CA THR A 336 -4.93 -27.35 -6.78
C THR A 336 -3.72 -26.71 -7.47
N LEU A 337 -3.67 -26.72 -8.80
CA LEU A 337 -2.62 -26.06 -9.59
C LEU A 337 -2.97 -24.62 -10.00
N GLY A 338 -4.04 -24.05 -9.43
CA GLY A 338 -4.44 -22.66 -9.67
C GLY A 338 -5.28 -22.41 -10.94
N THR A 339 -5.61 -23.45 -11.72
CA THR A 339 -6.46 -23.32 -12.91
C THR A 339 -7.90 -23.04 -12.49
N GLU A 340 -8.51 -21.96 -13.00
CA GLU A 340 -9.94 -21.67 -12.84
C GLU A 340 -10.76 -22.74 -13.58
N VAL A 341 -11.64 -23.43 -12.86
CA VAL A 341 -12.47 -24.54 -13.40
C VAL A 341 -13.95 -24.19 -13.43
N LEU A 342 -14.39 -23.23 -12.63
CA LEU A 342 -15.76 -22.77 -12.59
C LEU A 342 -15.81 -21.34 -12.08
N LYS A 343 -16.73 -20.52 -12.61
CA LYS A 343 -17.03 -19.15 -12.10
C LYS A 343 -18.48 -18.78 -12.33
N GLY A 344 -18.97 -17.82 -11.57
CA GLY A 344 -20.33 -17.31 -11.67
C GLY A 344 -20.63 -16.22 -10.68
N ASN A 345 -21.92 -15.95 -10.50
CA ASN A 345 -22.41 -14.92 -9.59
C ASN A 345 -23.19 -15.54 -8.44
N LEU A 346 -23.10 -14.95 -7.26
CA LEU A 346 -23.88 -15.24 -6.07
C LEU A 346 -24.90 -14.13 -5.85
N VAL A 347 -26.12 -14.53 -5.54
CA VAL A 347 -27.19 -13.58 -5.10
C VAL A 347 -27.46 -13.79 -3.62
N SER A 348 -28.06 -12.80 -2.97
CA SER A 348 -28.40 -12.88 -1.54
C SER A 348 -29.17 -14.15 -1.20
N GLY A 349 -28.73 -14.84 -0.15
CA GLY A 349 -29.28 -16.10 0.31
C GLY A 349 -28.56 -17.33 -0.27
N LYS A 350 -29.30 -18.45 -0.42
CA LYS A 350 -28.74 -19.73 -0.84
C LYS A 350 -28.55 -19.81 -2.34
N ASN A 351 -27.31 -20.10 -2.75
CA ASN A 351 -26.90 -20.30 -4.14
C ASN A 351 -26.48 -21.76 -4.31
N GLU A 352 -27.11 -22.48 -5.24
CA GLU A 352 -26.70 -23.81 -5.62
C GLU A 352 -25.76 -23.74 -6.81
N ILE A 353 -24.56 -24.30 -6.67
CA ILE A 353 -23.51 -24.29 -7.69
C ILE A 353 -23.34 -25.72 -8.19
N ASP A 354 -23.63 -25.94 -9.47
CA ASP A 354 -23.44 -27.23 -10.13
C ASP A 354 -21.96 -27.54 -10.30
N CYS A 355 -21.52 -28.61 -9.65
CA CYS A 355 -20.17 -29.14 -9.71
C CYS A 355 -20.10 -30.49 -10.43
N SER A 356 -21.17 -30.94 -11.07
CA SER A 356 -21.29 -32.30 -11.67
C SER A 356 -20.27 -32.55 -12.79
N ALA A 357 -19.75 -31.49 -13.44
CA ALA A 357 -18.73 -31.56 -14.47
C ALA A 357 -17.30 -31.63 -13.90
N LEU A 358 -17.11 -31.45 -12.59
CA LEU A 358 -15.79 -31.47 -11.98
C LEU A 358 -15.35 -32.89 -11.64
N SER A 359 -14.08 -33.18 -11.87
CA SER A 359 -13.48 -34.45 -11.45
C SER A 359 -13.39 -34.54 -9.92
N PRO A 360 -13.43 -35.74 -9.31
CA PRO A 360 -13.16 -35.88 -7.89
C PRO A 360 -11.82 -35.28 -7.50
N GLY A 361 -11.81 -34.42 -6.45
CA GLY A 361 -10.61 -33.71 -6.04
C GLY A 361 -10.87 -32.60 -5.05
N ILE A 362 -9.80 -31.88 -4.73
CA ILE A 362 -9.82 -30.70 -3.87
C ILE A 362 -9.81 -29.46 -4.75
N TYR A 363 -10.70 -28.52 -4.43
CA TYR A 363 -10.86 -27.23 -5.12
C TYR A 363 -10.85 -26.09 -4.11
N PHE A 364 -10.35 -24.94 -4.54
CA PHE A 364 -10.35 -23.73 -3.76
C PHE A 364 -11.44 -22.80 -4.28
N PHE A 365 -12.44 -22.55 -3.45
CA PHE A 365 -13.50 -21.59 -3.70
C PHE A 365 -13.05 -20.22 -3.24
N SER A 366 -13.31 -19.19 -4.05
CA SER A 366 -13.12 -17.79 -3.67
C SER A 366 -14.31 -16.97 -4.17
N ALA A 367 -14.76 -16.00 -3.36
CA ALA A 367 -15.88 -15.13 -3.70
C ALA A 367 -15.70 -13.71 -3.12
N GLY A 368 -16.48 -12.76 -3.68
CA GLY A 368 -16.50 -11.37 -3.26
C GLY A 368 -15.48 -10.48 -3.95
N TYR A 369 -15.60 -9.18 -3.70
CA TYR A 369 -14.66 -8.19 -4.23
C TYR A 369 -13.26 -8.50 -3.67
N ALA A 370 -12.27 -8.60 -4.54
CA ALA A 370 -10.90 -9.03 -4.20
C ALA A 370 -10.77 -10.43 -3.56
N LYS A 371 -11.73 -11.36 -3.81
CA LYS A 371 -11.70 -12.75 -3.32
C LYS A 371 -11.59 -12.86 -1.79
N GLN A 372 -12.31 -12.01 -1.06
CA GLN A 372 -12.26 -11.91 0.40
C GLN A 372 -12.70 -13.18 1.14
N PHE A 373 -13.53 -14.00 0.50
CA PHE A 373 -14.02 -15.26 1.07
C PHE A 373 -13.38 -16.43 0.38
N THR A 374 -12.81 -17.35 1.13
CA THR A 374 -12.21 -18.56 0.60
C THR A 374 -12.71 -19.78 1.36
N ALA A 375 -12.91 -20.88 0.65
CA ALA A 375 -13.24 -22.17 1.25
C ALA A 375 -12.60 -23.31 0.46
N VAL A 376 -12.31 -24.42 1.13
CA VAL A 376 -11.90 -25.64 0.46
C VAL A 376 -13.16 -26.45 0.15
N VAL A 377 -13.31 -26.87 -1.10
CA VAL A 377 -14.42 -27.72 -1.58
C VAL A 377 -13.84 -29.05 -2.00
N VAL A 378 -14.36 -30.13 -1.44
CA VAL A 378 -13.98 -31.51 -1.80
C VAL A 378 -15.09 -32.09 -2.66
N ILE A 379 -14.79 -32.48 -3.90
CA ILE A 379 -15.71 -33.16 -4.79
C ILE A 379 -15.42 -34.67 -4.72
N GLN A 380 -16.45 -35.46 -4.44
CA GLN A 380 -16.39 -36.92 -4.45
C GLN A 380 -16.94 -37.45 -5.77
N GLY A 381 -16.37 -38.59 -6.25
CA GLY A 381 -16.94 -39.29 -7.40
C GLY A 381 -18.26 -39.95 -7.04
N ASN A 382 -19.21 -39.96 -7.95
CA ASN A 382 -20.39 -40.80 -7.85
C ASN A 382 -19.93 -42.28 -7.90
N ASN A 383 -20.11 -43.04 -6.81
CA ASN A 383 -19.96 -44.48 -6.82
C ASN A 383 -21.09 -45.15 -7.62
#